data_3ba1d62c221fe764fd8a308c81816799
#
_entry.id   3ba1d62c221fe764fd8a308c81816799
#
_cell.length_a   1.000
_cell.length_b   1.000
_cell.length_c   1.000
_cell.angle_alpha   90.00
_cell.angle_beta   90.00
_cell.angle_gamma   90.00
#
_symmetry.space_group_name_H-M   'P 1'
#
loop_
_entity.id
_entity.type
_entity.pdbx_description
1 polymer ?
#
loop_
_entity_poly.entity_id
_entity_poly.type
_entity_poly.pdbx_seq_one_letter_code
_entity_poly.pdbx_strand_id
1 'polypeptide(L)'
;NPDKLWYTVEYFMGGPGMFVERTSKTVRRMKAKAIDKEDIDLDFNDVPMMRIIYGEPSKYYDYELFSNRQEKVKQLKREVKRTKDFSNPRYKGLKRLDSAVNEINKTLKVLRTKRREARDIKDFGKRTAEVQRLMDLERKQVMKFNKLYNELRED
;
A
#
# COMPACT_ATOMS: atom_id res chain seq x y z
N ASN A 1 -15.87 4.78 -32.63
CA ASN A 1 -15.34 6.14 -32.65
C ASN A 1 -14.03 6.14 -31.86
N PRO A 2 -12.86 6.28 -32.53
CA PRO A 2 -11.54 6.19 -31.90
C PRO A 2 -11.35 7.23 -30.78
N ASP A 3 -11.99 8.40 -30.88
CA ASP A 3 -11.88 9.46 -29.87
C ASP A 3 -12.48 9.05 -28.52
N LYS A 4 -13.61 8.33 -28.52
CA LYS A 4 -14.21 7.83 -27.26
C LYS A 4 -13.34 6.80 -26.57
N LEU A 5 -12.67 5.96 -27.34
CA LEU A 5 -11.76 4.95 -26.79
C LEU A 5 -10.53 5.63 -26.18
N TRP A 6 -10.03 6.68 -26.83
CA TRP A 6 -8.90 7.45 -26.32
C TRP A 6 -9.24 8.18 -25.01
N TYR A 7 -10.38 8.86 -24.92
CA TYR A 7 -10.86 9.50 -23.69
C TYR A 7 -11.05 8.50 -22.54
N THR A 8 -11.55 7.29 -22.85
CA THR A 8 -11.70 6.24 -21.84
C THR A 8 -10.33 5.80 -21.32
N VAL A 9 -9.37 5.60 -22.18
CA VAL A 9 -8.00 5.26 -21.82
C VAL A 9 -7.33 6.36 -20.98
N GLU A 10 -7.49 7.63 -21.37
CA GLU A 10 -6.99 8.78 -20.61
C GLU A 10 -7.60 8.88 -19.22
N TYR A 11 -8.92 8.67 -19.10
CA TYR A 11 -9.62 8.71 -17.82
C TYR A 11 -9.12 7.60 -16.87
N PHE A 12 -9.00 6.36 -17.34
CA PHE A 12 -8.53 5.24 -16.54
C PHE A 12 -7.03 5.28 -16.23
N MET A 13 -6.24 5.93 -17.03
CA MET A 13 -4.79 6.05 -16.84
C MET A 13 -4.35 7.28 -16.04
N GLY A 14 -5.28 8.11 -15.59
CA GLY A 14 -4.97 9.28 -14.77
C GLY A 14 -4.45 10.49 -15.57
N GLY A 15 -4.85 10.56 -16.87
CA GLY A 15 -4.51 11.65 -17.77
C GLY A 15 -3.20 11.50 -18.53
N PRO A 16 -3.02 12.27 -19.62
CA PRO A 16 -1.87 12.14 -20.54
C PRO A 16 -0.52 12.33 -19.87
N GLY A 17 -0.41 13.21 -18.90
CA GLY A 17 0.82 13.51 -18.19
C GLY A 17 1.35 12.32 -17.37
N MET A 18 0.47 11.63 -16.66
CA MET A 18 0.85 10.46 -15.86
C MET A 18 1.19 9.25 -16.74
N PHE A 19 0.50 9.09 -17.86
CA PHE A 19 0.81 8.04 -18.83
C PHE A 19 2.20 8.24 -19.42
N VAL A 20 2.53 9.45 -19.90
CA VAL A 20 3.85 9.77 -20.46
C VAL A 20 4.95 9.59 -19.41
N GLU A 21 4.72 10.03 -18.17
CA GLU A 21 5.71 9.88 -17.10
C GLU A 21 5.98 8.40 -16.77
N ARG A 22 4.93 7.58 -16.64
CA ARG A 22 5.06 6.14 -16.34
C ARG A 22 5.70 5.39 -17.50
N THR A 23 5.28 5.68 -18.74
CA THR A 23 5.86 5.06 -19.93
C THR A 23 7.34 5.45 -20.10
N SER A 24 7.69 6.71 -19.86
CA SER A 24 9.08 7.16 -19.94
C SER A 24 9.96 6.51 -18.85
N LYS A 25 9.45 6.33 -17.65
CA LYS A 25 10.15 5.59 -16.57
C LYS A 25 10.37 4.12 -16.94
N THR A 26 9.35 3.46 -17.51
CA THR A 26 9.45 2.07 -17.96
C THR A 26 10.47 1.94 -19.12
N VAL A 27 10.41 2.84 -20.09
CA VAL A 27 11.38 2.86 -21.21
C VAL A 27 12.80 3.15 -20.73
N ARG A 28 12.99 4.07 -19.78
CA ARG A 28 14.31 4.35 -19.17
C ARG A 28 14.85 3.13 -18.44
N ARG A 29 14.01 2.40 -17.67
CA ARG A 29 14.39 1.16 -17.00
C ARG A 29 14.76 0.06 -17.98
N MET A 30 13.97 -0.11 -19.06
CA MET A 30 14.28 -1.06 -20.13
C MET A 30 15.59 -0.73 -20.83
N LYS A 31 15.86 0.56 -21.12
CA LYS A 31 17.12 1.01 -21.70
C LYS A 31 18.31 0.76 -20.75
N ALA A 32 18.17 1.08 -19.45
CA ALA A 32 19.20 0.80 -18.47
C ALA A 32 19.53 -0.70 -18.41
N LYS A 33 18.52 -1.57 -18.39
CA LYS A 33 18.70 -3.03 -18.43
C LYS A 33 19.42 -3.51 -19.69
N ALA A 34 19.12 -2.91 -20.84
CA ALA A 34 19.75 -3.28 -22.12
C ALA A 34 21.20 -2.82 -22.23
N ILE A 35 21.56 -1.70 -21.60
CA ILE A 35 22.89 -1.08 -21.68
C ILE A 35 23.82 -1.56 -20.55
N ASP A 36 23.32 -1.63 -19.31
CA ASP A 36 24.17 -1.81 -18.11
C ASP A 36 24.17 -3.25 -17.57
N LYS A 37 23.44 -4.19 -18.18
CA LYS A 37 23.26 -5.58 -17.70
C LYS A 37 22.84 -5.67 -16.21
N GLU A 38 22.32 -4.61 -15.64
CA GLU A 38 21.75 -4.65 -14.31
C GLU A 38 20.40 -5.38 -14.33
N ASP A 39 20.23 -6.34 -13.42
CA ASP A 39 18.94 -7.00 -13.17
C ASP A 39 17.98 -6.02 -12.47
N ILE A 40 17.36 -5.17 -13.26
CA ILE A 40 16.25 -4.36 -12.79
C ILE A 40 15.02 -5.25 -12.81
N ASP A 41 14.55 -5.65 -11.63
CA ASP A 41 13.26 -6.31 -11.47
C ASP A 41 12.17 -5.38 -12.01
N LEU A 42 11.73 -5.67 -13.25
CA LEU A 42 10.52 -5.05 -13.80
C LEU A 42 9.34 -5.69 -13.08
N ASP A 43 8.82 -5.01 -12.09
CA ASP A 43 7.52 -5.36 -11.53
C ASP A 43 6.47 -5.16 -12.64
N PHE A 44 5.75 -6.23 -13.01
CA PHE A 44 4.67 -6.18 -14.01
C PHE A 44 3.66 -5.08 -13.71
N ASN A 45 3.54 -4.68 -12.44
CA ASN A 45 2.71 -3.56 -12.01
C ASN A 45 3.23 -2.18 -12.45
N ASP A 46 4.48 -2.07 -12.88
CA ASP A 46 5.04 -0.83 -13.43
C ASP A 46 4.64 -0.60 -14.90
N VAL A 47 4.07 -1.63 -15.56
CA VAL A 47 3.52 -1.51 -16.91
C VAL A 47 2.06 -1.08 -16.83
N PRO A 48 1.69 0.12 -17.31
CA PRO A 48 0.36 0.71 -17.11
C PRO A 48 -0.82 -0.18 -17.54
N MET A 49 -0.69 -0.95 -18.63
CA MET A 49 -1.75 -1.83 -19.12
C MET A 49 -1.87 -3.14 -18.34
N MET A 50 -0.76 -3.70 -17.85
CA MET A 50 -0.78 -4.98 -17.14
C MET A 50 -1.53 -4.91 -15.82
N ARG A 51 -1.48 -3.76 -15.15
CA ARG A 51 -2.23 -3.51 -13.92
C ARG A 51 -3.75 -3.54 -14.12
N ILE A 52 -4.24 -3.13 -15.29
CA ILE A 52 -5.68 -3.15 -15.62
C ILE A 52 -6.14 -4.59 -15.89
N ILE A 53 -5.28 -5.41 -16.51
CA ILE A 53 -5.62 -6.77 -16.94
C ILE A 53 -5.51 -7.77 -15.79
N TYR A 54 -4.48 -7.66 -14.95
CA TYR A 54 -4.21 -8.65 -13.89
C TYR A 54 -4.76 -8.28 -12.52
N GLY A 55 -5.39 -7.11 -12.38
CA GLY A 55 -6.22 -6.77 -11.21
C GLY A 55 -5.53 -6.85 -9.84
N GLU A 56 -4.21 -6.86 -9.78
CA GLU A 56 -3.54 -6.81 -8.47
C GLU A 56 -3.90 -5.52 -7.75
N PRO A 57 -4.45 -5.62 -6.54
CA PRO A 57 -4.77 -4.44 -5.76
C PRO A 57 -3.49 -3.61 -5.58
N SER A 58 -3.59 -2.35 -5.93
CA SER A 58 -2.51 -1.38 -5.76
C SER A 58 -1.88 -1.55 -4.37
N LYS A 59 -0.54 -1.46 -4.29
CA LYS A 59 0.17 -1.44 -2.99
C LYS A 59 -0.45 -0.41 -2.04
N TYR A 60 -1.04 0.65 -2.59
CA TYR A 60 -1.76 1.70 -1.84
C TYR A 60 -3.12 1.25 -1.30
N TYR A 61 -3.79 0.29 -1.93
CA TYR A 61 -5.10 -0.21 -1.48
C TYR A 61 -5.04 -0.79 -0.06
N ASP A 62 -4.00 -1.59 0.24
CA ASP A 62 -3.83 -2.17 1.57
C ASP A 62 -3.68 -1.09 2.65
N TYR A 63 -2.93 -0.02 2.34
CA TYR A 63 -2.71 1.11 3.25
C TYR A 63 -3.96 1.98 3.41
N GLU A 64 -4.69 2.23 2.34
CA GLU A 64 -5.95 2.96 2.36
C GLU A 64 -6.99 2.20 3.20
N LEU A 65 -7.12 0.90 2.95
CA LEU A 65 -8.01 0.03 3.72
C LEU A 65 -7.64 0.02 5.20
N PHE A 66 -6.35 -0.06 5.53
CA PHE A 66 -5.86 0.04 6.90
C PHE A 66 -6.21 1.39 7.55
N SER A 67 -5.99 2.49 6.84
CA SER A 67 -6.30 3.84 7.31
C SER A 67 -7.79 4.00 7.63
N ASN A 68 -8.66 3.56 6.72
CA ASN A 68 -10.11 3.61 6.87
C ASN A 68 -10.58 2.75 8.05
N ARG A 69 -10.01 1.56 8.22
CA ARG A 69 -10.32 0.66 9.32
C ARG A 69 -9.82 1.19 10.66
N GLN A 70 -8.63 1.79 10.68
CA GLN A 70 -8.10 2.45 11.87
C GLN A 70 -9.02 3.59 12.33
N GLU A 71 -9.54 4.39 11.40
CA GLU A 71 -10.46 5.46 11.74
C GLU A 71 -11.80 4.90 12.27
N LYS A 72 -12.33 3.85 11.68
CA LYS A 72 -13.52 3.15 12.21
C LYS A 72 -13.31 2.64 13.64
N VAL A 73 -12.15 2.05 13.94
CA VAL A 73 -11.81 1.60 15.31
C VAL A 73 -11.78 2.79 16.29
N LYS A 74 -11.19 3.92 15.87
CA LYS A 74 -11.17 5.14 16.69
C LYS A 74 -12.59 5.71 16.94
N GLN A 75 -13.42 5.73 15.90
CA GLN A 75 -14.83 6.20 16.00
C GLN A 75 -15.62 5.33 16.97
N LEU A 76 -15.55 4.01 16.84
CA LEU A 76 -16.22 3.07 17.74
C LEU A 76 -15.71 3.23 19.19
N LYS A 77 -14.42 3.44 19.37
CA LYS A 77 -13.85 3.69 20.71
C LYS A 77 -14.40 4.97 21.34
N ARG A 78 -14.57 6.06 20.57
CA ARG A 78 -15.18 7.31 21.01
C ARG A 78 -16.66 7.09 21.36
N GLU A 79 -17.37 6.33 20.53
CA GLU A 79 -18.79 6.00 20.72
C GLU A 79 -19.01 5.21 22.02
N VAL A 80 -18.24 4.14 22.26
CA VAL A 80 -18.28 3.37 23.51
C VAL A 80 -18.00 4.23 24.72
N LYS A 81 -17.03 5.15 24.65
CA LYS A 81 -16.73 6.07 25.74
C LYS A 81 -17.89 7.01 26.04
N ARG A 82 -18.65 7.41 25.02
CA ARG A 82 -19.79 8.32 25.14
C ARG A 82 -21.04 7.61 25.68
N THR A 83 -21.33 6.41 25.12
CA THR A 83 -22.53 5.65 25.47
C THR A 83 -22.38 4.85 26.77
N LYS A 84 -21.13 4.50 27.12
CA LYS A 84 -20.79 3.58 28.23
C LYS A 84 -21.44 2.19 28.11
N ASP A 85 -21.99 1.88 26.96
CA ASP A 85 -22.59 0.58 26.64
C ASP A 85 -21.56 -0.35 26.05
N PHE A 86 -21.04 -1.25 26.86
CA PHE A 86 -20.06 -2.28 26.44
C PHE A 86 -20.73 -3.57 25.99
N SER A 87 -22.04 -3.70 26.16
CA SER A 87 -22.78 -4.94 25.89
C SER A 87 -23.21 -5.06 24.43
N ASN A 88 -23.16 -3.97 23.69
CA ASN A 88 -23.59 -3.94 22.31
C ASN A 88 -22.69 -4.82 21.41
N PRO A 89 -23.26 -5.80 20.66
CA PRO A 89 -22.50 -6.68 19.76
C PRO A 89 -21.60 -5.94 18.76
N ARG A 90 -21.98 -4.70 18.41
CA ARG A 90 -21.20 -3.82 17.54
C ARG A 90 -19.79 -3.53 18.05
N TYR A 91 -19.55 -3.67 19.35
CA TYR A 91 -18.24 -3.43 19.97
C TYR A 91 -17.45 -4.72 20.22
N LYS A 92 -17.97 -5.86 19.78
CA LYS A 92 -17.25 -7.13 19.86
C LYS A 92 -15.87 -7.00 19.19
N GLY A 93 -14.83 -7.46 19.86
CA GLY A 93 -13.46 -7.40 19.33
C GLY A 93 -12.79 -6.02 19.35
N LEU A 94 -13.50 -4.92 19.72
CA LEU A 94 -12.96 -3.57 19.66
C LEU A 94 -11.66 -3.39 20.46
N LYS A 95 -11.58 -3.97 21.66
CA LYS A 95 -10.37 -3.90 22.51
C LYS A 95 -9.17 -4.57 21.82
N ARG A 96 -9.41 -5.72 21.18
CA ARG A 96 -8.38 -6.46 20.43
C ARG A 96 -7.92 -5.69 19.19
N LEU A 97 -8.86 -5.07 18.47
CA LEU A 97 -8.56 -4.22 17.31
C LEU A 97 -7.78 -2.96 17.73
N ASP A 98 -8.16 -2.28 18.81
CA ASP A 98 -7.46 -1.09 19.31
C ASP A 98 -6.02 -1.43 19.72
N SER A 99 -5.81 -2.55 20.41
CA SER A 99 -4.46 -3.03 20.77
C SER A 99 -3.64 -3.34 19.53
N ALA A 100 -4.23 -4.01 18.54
CA ALA A 100 -3.54 -4.35 17.28
C ALA A 100 -3.17 -3.09 16.47
N VAL A 101 -4.05 -2.09 16.39
CA VAL A 101 -3.75 -0.79 15.76
C VAL A 101 -2.54 -0.13 16.42
N ASN A 102 -2.51 -0.09 17.76
CA ASN A 102 -1.42 0.55 18.49
C ASN A 102 -0.08 -0.17 18.28
N GLU A 103 -0.08 -1.50 18.30
CA GLU A 103 1.11 -2.34 18.07
C GLU A 103 1.65 -2.15 16.65
N ILE A 104 0.76 -2.22 15.66
CA ILE A 104 1.15 -2.05 14.25
C ILE A 104 1.66 -0.64 13.99
N ASN A 105 1.04 0.40 14.54
CA ASN A 105 1.54 1.77 14.39
C ASN A 105 2.94 1.94 14.99
N LYS A 106 3.25 1.31 16.13
CA LYS A 106 4.61 1.29 16.69
C LYS A 106 5.59 0.60 15.74
N THR A 107 5.22 -0.57 15.22
CA THR A 107 6.04 -1.33 14.28
C THR A 107 6.28 -0.55 12.98
N LEU A 108 5.23 0.04 12.41
CA LEU A 108 5.35 0.88 11.20
C LEU A 108 6.26 2.09 11.42
N LYS A 109 6.20 2.72 12.61
CA LYS A 109 7.10 3.82 12.96
C LYS A 109 8.56 3.37 12.92
N VAL A 110 8.88 2.24 13.52
CA VAL A 110 10.24 1.67 13.53
C VAL A 110 10.70 1.33 12.11
N LEU A 111 9.86 0.65 11.32
CA LEU A 111 10.19 0.29 9.93
C LEU A 111 10.44 1.52 9.06
N ARG A 112 9.63 2.57 9.21
CA ARG A 112 9.82 3.84 8.49
C ARG A 112 11.10 4.56 8.88
N THR A 113 11.50 4.50 10.15
CA THR A 113 12.79 5.03 10.59
C THR A 113 13.94 4.25 9.94
N LYS A 114 13.92 2.92 10.01
CA LYS A 114 14.92 2.08 9.34
C LYS A 114 14.98 2.31 7.84
N ARG A 115 13.83 2.54 7.18
CA ARG A 115 13.79 2.85 5.75
C ARG A 115 14.42 4.20 5.43
N ARG A 116 14.34 5.19 6.32
CA ARG A 116 15.05 6.46 6.16
C ARG A 116 16.56 6.24 6.29
N GLU A 117 17.01 5.51 7.30
CA GLU A 117 18.41 5.15 7.51
C GLU A 117 18.98 4.33 6.34
N ALA A 118 18.19 3.40 5.78
CA ALA A 118 18.58 2.62 4.61
C ALA A 118 18.85 3.47 3.36
N ARG A 119 18.29 4.69 3.26
CA ARG A 119 18.56 5.62 2.15
C ARG A 119 19.99 6.18 2.17
N ASP A 120 20.66 6.15 3.31
CA ASP A 120 22.01 6.64 3.49
C ASP A 120 23.08 5.60 3.10
N ILE A 121 22.67 4.37 2.76
CA ILE A 121 23.54 3.32 2.24
C ILE A 121 24.14 3.79 0.91
N LYS A 122 25.48 3.85 0.82
CA LYS A 122 26.18 4.35 -0.37
C LYS A 122 26.02 3.45 -1.59
N ASP A 123 26.04 2.13 -1.38
CA ASP A 123 25.83 1.13 -2.43
C ASP A 123 24.39 1.17 -2.91
N PHE A 124 24.20 1.46 -4.18
CA PHE A 124 22.85 1.59 -4.79
C PHE A 124 22.07 0.28 -4.74
N GLY A 125 22.70 -0.85 -5.07
CA GLY A 125 22.03 -2.15 -5.09
C GLY A 125 21.56 -2.57 -3.71
N LYS A 126 22.45 -2.49 -2.71
CA LYS A 126 22.12 -2.80 -1.30
C LYS A 126 21.05 -1.86 -0.75
N ARG A 127 21.15 -0.57 -1.06
CA ARG A 127 20.13 0.43 -0.67
C ARG A 127 18.75 0.08 -1.21
N THR A 128 18.68 -0.21 -2.51
CA THR A 128 17.40 -0.52 -3.15
C THR A 128 16.78 -1.80 -2.59
N ALA A 129 17.58 -2.84 -2.44
CA ALA A 129 17.14 -4.11 -1.87
C ALA A 129 16.63 -3.94 -0.42
N GLU A 130 17.35 -3.19 0.43
CA GLU A 130 16.94 -3.00 1.82
C GLU A 130 15.69 -2.11 1.94
N VAL A 131 15.60 -1.05 1.13
CA VAL A 131 14.39 -0.21 1.08
C VAL A 131 13.18 -1.04 0.64
N GLN A 132 13.31 -1.87 -0.39
CA GLN A 132 12.22 -2.73 -0.87
C GLN A 132 11.82 -3.75 0.20
N ARG A 133 12.78 -4.43 0.83
CA ARG A 133 12.54 -5.36 1.92
C ARG A 133 11.75 -4.72 3.07
N LEU A 134 12.12 -3.50 3.46
CA LEU A 134 11.43 -2.78 4.53
C LEU A 134 10.01 -2.37 4.13
N MET A 135 9.79 -1.99 2.86
CA MET A 135 8.45 -1.70 2.33
C MET A 135 7.55 -2.94 2.34
N ASP A 136 8.09 -4.10 1.98
CA ASP A 136 7.35 -5.35 2.00
C ASP A 136 7.00 -5.78 3.44
N LEU A 137 7.89 -5.53 4.40
CA LEU A 137 7.59 -5.75 5.82
C LEU A 137 6.49 -4.80 6.33
N GLU A 138 6.53 -3.52 5.95
CA GLU A 138 5.45 -2.58 6.27
C GLU A 138 4.11 -3.10 5.71
N ARG A 139 4.06 -3.50 4.43
CA ARG A 139 2.85 -4.03 3.79
C ARG A 139 2.33 -5.28 4.50
N LYS A 140 3.20 -6.23 4.84
CA LYS A 140 2.83 -7.45 5.58
C LYS A 140 2.15 -7.13 6.92
N GLN A 141 2.62 -6.12 7.65
CA GLN A 141 1.99 -5.71 8.90
C GLN A 141 0.58 -5.13 8.68
N VAL A 142 0.44 -4.30 7.66
CA VAL A 142 -0.85 -3.72 7.28
C VAL A 142 -1.86 -4.80 6.86
N MET A 143 -1.43 -5.75 6.01
CA MET A 143 -2.27 -6.88 5.59
C MET A 143 -2.69 -7.76 6.77
N LYS A 144 -1.77 -8.01 7.72
CA LYS A 144 -2.08 -8.77 8.94
C LYS A 144 -3.20 -8.10 9.76
N PHE A 145 -3.18 -6.78 9.88
CA PHE A 145 -4.28 -6.06 10.53
C PHE A 145 -5.58 -6.16 9.74
N ASN A 146 -5.50 -5.97 8.42
CA ASN A 146 -6.67 -6.04 7.56
C ASN A 146 -7.37 -7.42 7.65
N LYS A 147 -6.58 -8.48 7.73
CA LYS A 147 -7.09 -9.84 7.95
C LYS A 147 -7.76 -9.97 9.33
N LEU A 148 -7.09 -9.53 10.40
CA LEU A 148 -7.65 -9.55 11.75
C LEU A 148 -8.96 -8.75 11.85
N TYR A 149 -9.03 -7.62 11.14
CA TYR A 149 -10.22 -6.79 11.11
C TYR A 149 -11.40 -7.54 10.47
N ASN A 150 -11.19 -8.22 9.35
CA ASN A 150 -12.21 -9.05 8.71
C ASN A 150 -12.68 -10.15 9.66
N GLU A 151 -11.78 -10.93 10.24
CA GLU A 151 -12.09 -12.01 11.19
C GLU A 151 -12.95 -11.56 12.39
N LEU A 152 -12.84 -10.31 12.81
CA LEU A 152 -13.56 -9.81 13.99
C LEU A 152 -14.80 -8.97 13.66
N ARG A 153 -15.02 -8.66 12.39
CA ARG A 153 -16.07 -7.72 11.96
C ARG A 153 -16.96 -8.22 10.85
N GLU A 154 -16.54 -9.22 10.12
CA GLU A 154 -17.30 -9.78 8.99
C GLU A 154 -17.97 -11.12 9.37
N ASP A 155 -17.78 -11.60 10.62
CA ASP A 155 -18.57 -12.66 11.24
C ASP A 155 -19.78 -12.03 11.98
#